data_91d0329411430ecc2a431d75d3de9a1a
#
_entry.id   91d0329411430ecc2a431d75d3de9a1a
#
_cell.length_a   1.000
_cell.length_b   1.000
_cell.length_c   1.000
_cell.angle_alpha   90.00
_cell.angle_beta   90.00
_cell.angle_gamma   90.00
#
_symmetry.space_group_name_H-M   'P 1'
#
loop_
_entity.id
_entity.type
_entity.pdbx_description
1 polymer ?
#
loop_
_entity_poly.entity_id
_entity_poly.type
_entity_poly.pdbx_seq_one_letter_code
_entity_poly.pdbx_strand_id
1 'polypeptide(L)'
;MHKSLARHYRIRMKFQLRRRWLLLLLPVLLAVVCASFSRPEYKPPTRPELRKRVNYLARVIGEGAGPGTPLAAIGEQTPEWTLFSLSFAVYAFTHLAAQDSGFRAEAGQLTGRAIEVALSEPVRGPFEYVYRPEWPDTTRSVLYLGHLALMLGCHRQLAPNSRYAPLHDAVAGALYRRFEREPAGCLESYRGQRWLPDNTVALAALAWHSRLTGSPYAAAARRWTARARQQWREPGTGLLVSQVDSAGRPTEEARGSMLGWGIWFLAQFDAELAAEQYALFRRHASTNLGVLRVYRERPGRYTTGLGDLDSGPLILGYSIPANTFALADAVALGDARNAARLQRLVALGRRTVETSTEMRYGVRVVDLPVSPLAEALLLWAELPPAGARVRPRPAEAGQ
;
A
#
# COMPACT_ATOMS: atom_id res chain seq x y z
N MET A 1 2.47 -56.48 -39.83
CA MET A 1 3.44 -55.40 -40.11
C MET A 1 2.92 -53.97 -39.80
N HIS A 2 1.64 -53.65 -39.97
CA HIS A 2 1.12 -52.27 -39.80
C HIS A 2 1.16 -51.66 -38.34
N LYS A 3 1.05 -52.48 -37.29
CA LYS A 3 1.01 -51.98 -35.89
C LYS A 3 2.41 -51.52 -35.36
N SER A 4 3.53 -52.06 -35.93
CA SER A 4 4.92 -51.71 -35.54
C SER A 4 5.29 -50.30 -36.06
N LEU A 5 4.94 -49.98 -37.31
CA LEU A 5 5.21 -48.69 -37.94
C LEU A 5 4.52 -47.53 -37.26
N ALA A 6 3.25 -47.70 -36.84
CA ALA A 6 2.49 -46.66 -36.13
C ALA A 6 3.08 -46.35 -34.73
N ARG A 7 3.67 -47.35 -34.07
CA ARG A 7 4.31 -47.16 -32.75
C ARG A 7 5.63 -46.39 -32.88
N HIS A 8 6.42 -46.63 -33.92
CA HIS A 8 7.67 -45.91 -34.20
C HIS A 8 7.41 -44.43 -34.58
N TYR A 9 6.34 -44.17 -35.34
CA TYR A 9 5.93 -42.79 -35.71
C TYR A 9 5.47 -41.97 -34.51
N ARG A 10 4.70 -42.56 -33.57
CA ARG A 10 4.26 -41.87 -32.33
C ARG A 10 5.42 -41.58 -31.39
N ILE A 11 6.43 -42.44 -31.32
CA ILE A 11 7.61 -42.24 -30.47
C ILE A 11 8.49 -41.13 -31.06
N ARG A 12 8.72 -41.11 -32.38
CA ARG A 12 9.47 -40.04 -33.05
C ARG A 12 8.77 -38.67 -32.93
N MET A 13 7.45 -38.61 -33.08
CA MET A 13 6.69 -37.38 -32.97
C MET A 13 6.70 -36.82 -31.54
N LYS A 14 6.60 -37.66 -30.51
CA LYS A 14 6.76 -37.24 -29.10
C LYS A 14 8.17 -36.75 -28.80
N PHE A 15 9.20 -37.35 -29.40
CA PHE A 15 10.58 -36.90 -29.22
C PHE A 15 10.86 -35.58 -29.95
N GLN A 16 10.30 -35.36 -31.12
CA GLN A 16 10.40 -34.08 -31.86
C GLN A 16 9.63 -32.94 -31.19
N LEU A 17 8.45 -33.22 -30.64
CA LEU A 17 7.71 -32.23 -29.83
C LEU A 17 8.47 -31.84 -28.55
N ARG A 18 9.01 -32.81 -27.79
CA ARG A 18 9.86 -32.55 -26.63
C ARG A 18 11.09 -31.71 -26.97
N ARG A 19 11.76 -32.00 -28.10
CA ARG A 19 12.94 -31.26 -28.55
C ARG A 19 12.60 -29.82 -28.97
N ARG A 20 11.44 -29.58 -29.57
CA ARG A 20 10.93 -28.22 -29.90
C ARG A 20 10.60 -27.41 -28.65
N TRP A 21 10.01 -28.02 -27.63
CA TRP A 21 9.76 -27.37 -26.37
C TRP A 21 11.05 -27.04 -25.60
N LEU A 22 12.03 -27.90 -25.62
CA LEU A 22 13.36 -27.65 -25.05
C LEU A 22 14.09 -26.51 -25.79
N LEU A 23 13.96 -26.42 -27.10
CA LEU A 23 14.54 -25.34 -27.90
C LEU A 23 13.84 -23.98 -27.64
N LEU A 24 12.57 -23.99 -27.27
CA LEU A 24 11.85 -22.77 -26.87
C LEU A 24 12.12 -22.38 -25.41
N LEU A 25 12.41 -23.35 -24.54
CA LEU A 25 12.75 -23.09 -23.14
C LEU A 25 14.18 -22.57 -22.97
N LEU A 26 15.11 -22.96 -23.85
CA LEU A 26 16.50 -22.54 -23.77
C LEU A 26 16.69 -21.01 -23.90
N PRO A 27 16.12 -20.30 -24.89
CA PRO A 27 16.20 -18.84 -24.96
C PRO A 27 15.49 -18.15 -23.82
N VAL A 28 14.38 -18.71 -23.30
CA VAL A 28 13.71 -18.19 -22.11
C VAL A 28 14.60 -18.34 -20.89
N LEU A 29 15.23 -19.51 -20.70
CA LEU A 29 16.18 -19.75 -19.62
C LEU A 29 17.40 -18.84 -19.74
N LEU A 30 17.95 -18.70 -20.94
CA LEU A 30 19.08 -17.83 -21.22
C LEU A 30 18.72 -16.35 -20.97
N ALA A 31 17.52 -15.92 -21.38
CA ALA A 31 17.01 -14.57 -21.09
C ALA A 31 16.83 -14.33 -19.59
N VAL A 32 16.32 -15.32 -18.85
CA VAL A 32 16.21 -15.27 -17.38
C VAL A 32 17.58 -15.23 -16.72
N VAL A 33 18.53 -16.03 -17.20
CA VAL A 33 19.92 -16.05 -16.71
C VAL A 33 20.61 -14.72 -17.03
N CYS A 34 20.57 -14.23 -18.25
CA CYS A 34 21.14 -12.94 -18.63
C CYS A 34 20.50 -11.78 -17.87
N ALA A 35 19.16 -11.80 -17.68
CA ALA A 35 18.46 -10.82 -16.88
C ALA A 35 18.81 -10.91 -15.39
N SER A 36 19.20 -12.11 -14.89
CA SER A 36 19.64 -12.30 -13.51
C SER A 36 21.04 -11.71 -13.26
N PHE A 37 21.89 -11.65 -14.26
CA PHE A 37 23.19 -10.98 -14.19
C PHE A 37 23.09 -9.45 -14.35
N SER A 38 22.04 -8.94 -15.00
CA SER A 38 21.79 -7.50 -15.01
C SER A 38 21.30 -7.08 -13.62
N ARG A 39 22.05 -6.23 -12.92
CA ARG A 39 21.60 -5.65 -11.64
C ARG A 39 20.32 -4.87 -11.89
N PRO A 40 19.16 -5.30 -11.35
CA PRO A 40 17.93 -4.53 -11.53
C PRO A 40 18.09 -3.18 -10.85
N GLU A 41 17.87 -2.12 -11.60
CA GLU A 41 17.87 -0.76 -11.09
C GLU A 41 16.42 -0.26 -11.02
N TYR A 42 16.05 0.31 -9.90
CA TYR A 42 14.76 0.98 -9.74
C TYR A 42 14.76 2.28 -10.53
N LYS A 43 13.76 2.47 -11.37
CA LYS A 43 13.57 3.68 -12.18
C LYS A 43 12.26 4.35 -11.76
N PRO A 44 12.32 5.50 -11.10
CA PRO A 44 11.11 6.25 -10.78
C PRO A 44 10.37 6.63 -12.05
N PRO A 45 9.03 6.80 -12.00
CA PRO A 45 8.26 7.26 -13.14
C PRO A 45 8.77 8.60 -13.70
N THR A 46 8.68 8.78 -15.00
CA THR A 46 9.12 10.03 -15.65
C THR A 46 8.15 11.19 -15.36
N ARG A 47 8.64 12.44 -15.45
CA ARG A 47 7.77 13.61 -15.24
C ARG A 47 6.53 13.64 -16.14
N PRO A 48 6.60 13.35 -17.46
CA PRO A 48 5.41 13.27 -18.30
C PRO A 48 4.42 12.19 -17.85
N GLU A 49 4.93 11.01 -17.47
CA GLU A 49 4.10 9.91 -16.93
C GLU A 49 3.41 10.35 -15.65
N LEU A 50 4.14 10.91 -14.68
CA LEU A 50 3.59 11.42 -13.43
C LEU A 50 2.49 12.45 -13.68
N ARG A 51 2.71 13.40 -14.60
CA ARG A 51 1.72 14.43 -14.94
C ARG A 51 0.42 13.81 -15.47
N LYS A 52 0.48 12.85 -16.38
CA LYS A 52 -0.71 12.19 -16.92
C LYS A 52 -1.47 11.39 -15.86
N ARG A 53 -0.76 10.74 -14.94
CA ARG A 53 -1.36 9.99 -13.82
C ARG A 53 -2.02 10.93 -12.80
N VAL A 54 -1.37 12.05 -12.48
CA VAL A 54 -1.94 13.11 -11.65
C VAL A 54 -3.21 13.66 -12.29
N ASN A 55 -3.21 13.94 -13.59
CA ASN A 55 -4.39 14.46 -14.31
C ASN A 55 -5.59 13.49 -14.20
N TYR A 56 -5.35 12.19 -14.35
CA TYR A 56 -6.40 11.19 -14.16
C TYR A 56 -7.01 11.24 -12.74
N LEU A 57 -6.16 11.22 -11.70
CA LEU A 57 -6.63 11.28 -10.32
C LEU A 57 -7.30 12.63 -10.00
N ALA A 58 -6.77 13.73 -10.53
CA ALA A 58 -7.35 15.06 -10.35
C ALA A 58 -8.77 15.14 -10.93
N ARG A 59 -9.01 14.57 -12.12
CA ARG A 59 -10.34 14.49 -12.71
C ARG A 59 -11.28 13.66 -11.85
N VAL A 60 -10.86 12.44 -11.45
CA VAL A 60 -11.68 11.54 -10.61
C VAL A 60 -12.05 12.20 -9.28
N ILE A 61 -11.10 12.86 -8.61
CA ILE A 61 -11.36 13.61 -7.37
C ILE A 61 -12.30 14.81 -7.64
N GLY A 62 -12.12 15.48 -8.78
CA GLY A 62 -12.97 16.61 -9.19
C GLY A 62 -14.42 16.21 -9.43
N GLU A 63 -14.69 15.01 -9.93
CA GLU A 63 -16.05 14.46 -10.11
C GLU A 63 -16.73 14.14 -8.76
N GLY A 64 -15.93 13.93 -7.69
CA GLY A 64 -16.45 13.63 -6.35
C GLY A 64 -16.96 12.19 -6.22
N ALA A 65 -17.73 11.91 -5.13
CA ALA A 65 -18.26 10.61 -4.80
C ALA A 65 -19.79 10.51 -4.93
N GLY A 66 -20.39 11.36 -5.77
CA GLY A 66 -21.82 11.32 -6.07
C GLY A 66 -22.20 10.17 -7.01
N PRO A 67 -23.49 9.85 -7.16
CA PRO A 67 -23.95 8.79 -8.03
C PRO A 67 -23.39 8.88 -9.46
N GLY A 68 -22.98 7.74 -10.03
CA GLY A 68 -22.44 7.66 -11.38
C GLY A 68 -20.97 8.05 -11.54
N THR A 69 -20.29 8.49 -10.47
CA THR A 69 -18.86 8.79 -10.52
C THR A 69 -17.98 7.55 -10.30
N PRO A 70 -16.72 7.55 -10.76
CA PRO A 70 -15.80 6.45 -10.51
C PRO A 70 -15.55 6.13 -9.03
N LEU A 71 -15.59 7.15 -8.16
CA LEU A 71 -15.45 6.98 -6.71
C LEU A 71 -16.70 6.35 -6.08
N ALA A 72 -17.90 6.70 -6.54
CA ALA A 72 -19.10 6.04 -6.08
C ALA A 72 -19.14 4.57 -6.50
N ALA A 73 -18.81 4.27 -7.77
CA ALA A 73 -18.81 2.91 -8.28
C ALA A 73 -17.84 1.96 -7.55
N ILE A 74 -16.71 2.48 -7.07
CA ILE A 74 -15.78 1.67 -6.25
C ILE A 74 -16.27 1.55 -4.80
N GLY A 75 -16.93 2.57 -4.27
CA GLY A 75 -17.53 2.58 -2.93
C GLY A 75 -18.73 1.63 -2.78
N GLU A 76 -19.41 1.30 -3.87
CA GLU A 76 -20.48 0.28 -3.88
C GLU A 76 -19.94 -1.13 -3.58
N GLN A 77 -18.66 -1.39 -3.87
CA GLN A 77 -18.02 -2.67 -3.54
C GLN A 77 -17.63 -2.71 -2.05
N THR A 78 -17.02 -1.63 -1.58
CA THR A 78 -16.69 -1.42 -0.19
C THR A 78 -16.38 0.06 0.05
N PRO A 79 -16.98 0.69 1.07
CA PRO A 79 -16.88 2.14 1.33
C PRO A 79 -15.43 2.62 1.52
N GLU A 80 -14.58 1.81 2.15
CA GLU A 80 -13.19 2.15 2.40
C GLU A 80 -12.36 2.38 1.13
N TRP A 81 -12.71 1.73 0.01
CA TRP A 81 -11.95 1.90 -1.23
C TRP A 81 -12.08 3.31 -1.82
N THR A 82 -13.22 3.97 -1.58
CA THR A 82 -13.36 5.40 -1.92
C THR A 82 -12.40 6.25 -1.06
N LEU A 83 -12.41 6.03 0.25
CA LEU A 83 -11.50 6.73 1.17
C LEU A 83 -10.04 6.47 0.82
N PHE A 84 -9.66 5.22 0.54
CA PHE A 84 -8.30 4.86 0.15
C PHE A 84 -7.88 5.49 -1.18
N SER A 85 -8.78 5.55 -2.16
CA SER A 85 -8.51 6.24 -3.44
C SER A 85 -8.13 7.70 -3.22
N LEU A 86 -8.85 8.39 -2.32
CA LEU A 86 -8.59 9.78 -1.97
C LEU A 86 -7.29 9.94 -1.16
N SER A 87 -7.12 9.14 -0.12
CA SER A 87 -6.01 9.29 0.81
C SER A 87 -4.66 8.94 0.18
N PHE A 88 -4.57 7.84 -0.58
CA PHE A 88 -3.32 7.48 -1.28
C PHE A 88 -2.98 8.45 -2.41
N ALA A 89 -3.99 9.04 -3.09
CA ALA A 89 -3.74 10.13 -4.03
C ALA A 89 -3.13 11.35 -3.32
N VAL A 90 -3.67 11.74 -2.16
CA VAL A 90 -3.13 12.85 -1.34
C VAL A 90 -1.70 12.58 -0.90
N TYR A 91 -1.40 11.37 -0.45
CA TYR A 91 -0.03 11.00 -0.06
C TYR A 91 0.92 11.08 -1.27
N ALA A 92 0.50 10.56 -2.43
CA ALA A 92 1.28 10.64 -3.66
C ALA A 92 1.53 12.10 -4.09
N PHE A 93 0.51 12.96 -4.06
CA PHE A 93 0.65 14.39 -4.39
C PHE A 93 1.62 15.10 -3.44
N THR A 94 1.57 14.77 -2.15
CA THR A 94 2.48 15.33 -1.15
C THR A 94 3.93 14.89 -1.38
N HIS A 95 4.15 13.62 -1.72
CA HIS A 95 5.47 13.10 -2.05
C HIS A 95 6.02 13.75 -3.34
N LEU A 96 5.17 13.91 -4.35
CA LEU A 96 5.55 14.56 -5.60
C LEU A 96 5.90 16.04 -5.38
N ALA A 97 5.12 16.76 -4.60
CA ALA A 97 5.38 18.17 -4.26
C ALA A 97 6.68 18.35 -3.43
N ALA A 98 7.11 17.34 -2.70
CA ALA A 98 8.39 17.35 -2.01
C ALA A 98 9.58 17.18 -2.96
N GLN A 99 9.37 16.57 -4.13
CA GLN A 99 10.39 16.35 -5.15
C GLN A 99 10.36 17.44 -6.24
N ASP A 100 9.20 18.04 -6.47
CA ASP A 100 8.99 19.09 -7.46
C ASP A 100 8.22 20.27 -6.83
N SER A 101 8.96 21.32 -6.46
CA SER A 101 8.39 22.51 -5.82
C SER A 101 7.38 23.25 -6.73
N GLY A 102 7.51 23.12 -8.07
CA GLY A 102 6.56 23.68 -9.01
C GLY A 102 5.17 23.05 -8.94
N PHE A 103 5.06 21.83 -8.45
CA PHE A 103 3.79 21.13 -8.25
C PHE A 103 3.11 21.46 -6.91
N ARG A 104 3.79 22.14 -5.98
CA ARG A 104 3.32 22.34 -4.59
C ARG A 104 1.95 23.04 -4.50
N ALA A 105 1.74 24.11 -5.26
CA ALA A 105 0.48 24.86 -5.23
C ALA A 105 -0.69 24.01 -5.75
N GLU A 106 -0.49 23.32 -6.87
CA GLU A 106 -1.49 22.39 -7.43
C GLU A 106 -1.77 21.22 -6.48
N ALA A 107 -0.74 20.61 -5.89
CA ALA A 107 -0.89 19.57 -4.89
C ALA A 107 -1.73 20.03 -3.70
N GLY A 108 -1.56 21.26 -3.24
CA GLY A 108 -2.39 21.86 -2.18
C GLY A 108 -3.87 21.94 -2.57
N GLN A 109 -4.17 22.39 -3.80
CA GLN A 109 -5.55 22.45 -4.31
C GLN A 109 -6.17 21.06 -4.45
N LEU A 110 -5.47 20.10 -5.06
CA LEU A 110 -5.94 18.73 -5.23
C LEU A 110 -6.17 18.03 -3.90
N THR A 111 -5.26 18.21 -2.94
CA THR A 111 -5.41 17.69 -1.57
C THR A 111 -6.61 18.31 -0.86
N GLY A 112 -6.81 19.63 -1.00
CA GLY A 112 -7.99 20.32 -0.45
C GLY A 112 -9.28 19.74 -1.02
N ARG A 113 -9.36 19.53 -2.32
CA ARG A 113 -10.52 18.91 -2.96
C ARG A 113 -10.76 17.47 -2.49
N ALA A 114 -9.70 16.67 -2.37
CA ALA A 114 -9.81 15.30 -1.86
C ALA A 114 -10.32 15.26 -0.41
N ILE A 115 -9.91 16.21 0.44
CA ILE A 115 -10.43 16.36 1.81
C ILE A 115 -11.92 16.70 1.79
N GLU A 116 -12.37 17.60 0.92
CA GLU A 116 -13.81 17.94 0.79
C GLU A 116 -14.64 16.70 0.43
N VAL A 117 -14.15 15.90 -0.53
CA VAL A 117 -14.82 14.65 -0.91
C VAL A 117 -14.78 13.64 0.24
N ALA A 118 -13.66 13.49 0.95
CA ALA A 118 -13.56 12.58 2.10
C ALA A 118 -14.50 12.97 3.25
N LEU A 119 -14.79 14.26 3.42
CA LEU A 119 -15.72 14.79 4.43
C LEU A 119 -17.20 14.71 3.99
N SER A 120 -17.45 14.44 2.71
CA SER A 120 -18.83 14.33 2.21
C SER A 120 -19.57 13.12 2.79
N GLU A 121 -20.88 13.22 2.88
CA GLU A 121 -21.72 12.16 3.46
C GLU A 121 -21.51 10.78 2.80
N PRO A 122 -21.46 10.65 1.45
CA PRO A 122 -21.25 9.35 0.82
C PRO A 122 -19.96 8.62 1.23
N VAL A 123 -18.90 9.38 1.61
CA VAL A 123 -17.62 8.80 2.02
C VAL A 123 -17.53 8.66 3.54
N ARG A 124 -18.02 9.62 4.30
CA ARG A 124 -17.94 9.62 5.76
C ARG A 124 -19.00 8.74 6.41
N GLY A 125 -20.24 8.79 5.91
CA GLY A 125 -21.41 8.16 6.52
C GLY A 125 -21.22 6.68 6.88
N PRO A 126 -20.65 5.83 6.01
CA PRO A 126 -20.41 4.42 6.32
C PRO A 126 -19.54 4.14 7.57
N PHE A 127 -18.73 5.11 8.00
CA PHE A 127 -17.85 5.00 9.18
C PHE A 127 -18.46 5.60 10.46
N GLU A 128 -19.64 6.20 10.39
CA GLU A 128 -20.35 6.77 11.51
C GLU A 128 -21.29 5.74 12.14
N TYR A 129 -20.81 4.99 13.13
CA TYR A 129 -21.59 3.95 13.80
C TYR A 129 -22.70 4.48 14.73
N VAL A 130 -22.58 5.74 15.16
CA VAL A 130 -23.56 6.41 16.01
C VAL A 130 -23.60 7.89 15.63
N TYR A 131 -24.76 8.35 15.17
CA TYR A 131 -24.99 9.78 14.95
C TYR A 131 -25.04 10.49 16.31
N ARG A 132 -24.05 11.33 16.56
CA ARG A 132 -24.04 12.32 17.65
C ARG A 132 -23.47 13.63 17.11
N PRO A 133 -23.94 14.80 17.64
CA PRO A 133 -23.50 16.09 17.12
C PRO A 133 -22.04 16.45 17.41
N GLU A 134 -21.33 15.69 18.21
CA GLU A 134 -19.97 15.97 18.70
C GLU A 134 -18.85 15.34 17.84
N TRP A 135 -19.04 15.36 16.52
CA TRP A 135 -17.98 14.94 15.60
C TRP A 135 -16.73 15.84 15.77
N PRO A 136 -15.47 15.32 15.73
CA PRO A 136 -15.06 13.95 15.42
C PRO A 136 -15.04 12.97 16.61
N ASP A 137 -15.36 13.38 17.81
CA ASP A 137 -15.24 12.53 19.01
C ASP A 137 -16.20 11.33 19.01
N THR A 138 -17.23 11.35 18.18
CA THR A 138 -18.24 10.29 18.06
C THR A 138 -17.96 9.28 16.97
N THR A 139 -17.16 9.61 15.97
CA THR A 139 -16.71 8.66 14.95
C THR A 139 -15.71 7.68 15.55
N ARG A 140 -16.02 6.38 15.58
CA ARG A 140 -15.16 5.38 16.24
C ARG A 140 -14.12 4.77 15.33
N SER A 141 -14.30 4.80 14.02
CA SER A 141 -13.39 4.18 13.06
C SER A 141 -12.01 4.86 13.07
N VAL A 142 -11.00 4.13 13.57
CA VAL A 142 -9.60 4.57 13.47
C VAL A 142 -9.12 4.59 12.02
N LEU A 143 -9.68 3.70 11.18
CA LEU A 143 -9.41 3.67 9.74
C LEU A 143 -9.77 5.03 9.11
N TYR A 144 -11.02 5.47 9.27
CA TYR A 144 -11.47 6.75 8.69
C TYR A 144 -10.71 7.95 9.29
N LEU A 145 -10.68 8.05 10.61
CA LEU A 145 -10.04 9.19 11.28
C LEU A 145 -8.53 9.24 11.06
N GLY A 146 -7.86 8.08 10.99
CA GLY A 146 -6.43 7.97 10.72
C GLY A 146 -6.08 8.52 9.34
N HIS A 147 -6.79 8.04 8.30
CA HIS A 147 -6.60 8.53 6.93
C HIS A 147 -6.94 10.02 6.80
N LEU A 148 -8.05 10.45 7.36
CA LEU A 148 -8.45 11.87 7.34
C LEU A 148 -7.40 12.75 8.03
N ALA A 149 -6.95 12.37 9.23
CA ALA A 149 -5.94 13.14 9.96
C ALA A 149 -4.63 13.26 9.17
N LEU A 150 -4.21 12.18 8.50
CA LEU A 150 -2.99 12.22 7.69
C LEU A 150 -3.17 13.08 6.42
N MET A 151 -4.34 13.02 5.75
CA MET A 151 -4.67 13.90 4.62
C MET A 151 -4.65 15.38 5.04
N LEU A 152 -5.23 15.70 6.20
CA LEU A 152 -5.22 17.06 6.78
C LEU A 152 -3.79 17.52 7.10
N GLY A 153 -2.95 16.62 7.62
CA GLY A 153 -1.53 16.88 7.86
C GLY A 153 -0.75 17.15 6.57
N CYS A 154 -1.01 16.36 5.51
CA CYS A 154 -0.44 16.58 4.18
C CYS A 154 -0.81 17.95 3.63
N HIS A 155 -2.10 18.33 3.72
CA HIS A 155 -2.54 19.65 3.28
C HIS A 155 -1.87 20.78 4.09
N ARG A 156 -1.77 20.63 5.41
CA ARG A 156 -1.12 21.63 6.28
C ARG A 156 0.37 21.79 5.96
N GLN A 157 1.04 20.73 5.54
CA GLN A 157 2.43 20.79 5.06
C GLN A 157 2.55 21.52 3.72
N LEU A 158 1.60 21.30 2.79
CA LEU A 158 1.59 21.94 1.48
C LEU A 158 1.19 23.42 1.56
N ALA A 159 0.22 23.74 2.43
CA ALA A 159 -0.33 25.07 2.67
C ALA A 159 -0.26 25.42 4.16
N PRO A 160 0.79 26.14 4.62
CA PRO A 160 0.96 26.47 6.05
C PRO A 160 -0.23 27.21 6.67
N ASN A 161 -0.93 28.04 5.88
CA ASN A 161 -2.17 28.73 6.29
C ASN A 161 -3.44 27.93 5.92
N SER A 162 -3.36 26.60 6.06
CA SER A 162 -4.48 25.71 5.74
C SER A 162 -5.74 26.07 6.50
N ARG A 163 -6.85 26.27 5.78
CA ARG A 163 -8.19 26.42 6.36
C ARG A 163 -8.65 25.21 7.19
N TYR A 164 -8.00 24.08 6.97
CA TYR A 164 -8.27 22.83 7.70
C TYR A 164 -7.43 22.65 8.97
N ALA A 165 -6.58 23.63 9.35
CA ALA A 165 -5.76 23.51 10.55
C ALA A 165 -6.58 23.25 11.81
N PRO A 166 -7.71 23.96 12.08
CA PRO A 166 -8.55 23.67 13.25
C PRO A 166 -9.15 22.25 13.22
N LEU A 167 -9.55 21.79 12.04
CA LEU A 167 -10.08 20.43 11.88
C LEU A 167 -8.98 19.39 12.11
N HIS A 168 -7.75 19.62 11.59
CA HIS A 168 -6.62 18.75 11.85
C HIS A 168 -6.32 18.62 13.33
N ASP A 169 -6.32 19.75 14.07
CA ASP A 169 -6.09 19.77 15.50
C ASP A 169 -7.20 19.02 16.27
N ALA A 170 -8.47 19.18 15.86
CA ALA A 170 -9.61 18.48 16.47
C ALA A 170 -9.54 16.97 16.25
N VAL A 171 -9.30 16.50 14.99
CA VAL A 171 -9.24 15.08 14.66
C VAL A 171 -8.02 14.40 15.31
N ALA A 172 -6.85 15.03 15.25
CA ALA A 172 -5.65 14.52 15.91
C ALA A 172 -5.82 14.46 17.43
N GLY A 173 -6.42 15.49 18.05
CA GLY A 173 -6.74 15.51 19.47
C GLY A 173 -7.72 14.39 19.88
N ALA A 174 -8.76 14.14 19.07
CA ALA A 174 -9.71 13.05 19.30
C ALA A 174 -9.02 11.68 19.24
N LEU A 175 -8.20 11.42 18.22
CA LEU A 175 -7.41 10.18 18.09
C LEU A 175 -6.46 10.01 19.28
N TYR A 176 -5.72 11.06 19.65
CA TYR A 176 -4.79 11.01 20.77
C TYR A 176 -5.50 10.65 22.08
N ARG A 177 -6.61 11.34 22.43
CA ARG A 177 -7.38 11.03 23.64
C ARG A 177 -7.91 9.60 23.67
N ARG A 178 -8.24 9.02 22.51
CA ARG A 178 -8.68 7.62 22.42
C ARG A 178 -7.55 6.63 22.65
N PHE A 179 -6.38 6.85 22.04
CA PHE A 179 -5.21 6.01 22.31
C PHE A 179 -4.77 6.07 23.77
N GLU A 180 -4.99 7.22 24.47
CA GLU A 180 -4.72 7.33 25.91
C GLU A 180 -5.67 6.48 26.77
N ARG A 181 -6.91 6.32 26.32
CA ARG A 181 -7.98 5.65 27.09
C ARG A 181 -8.21 4.20 26.69
N GLU A 182 -7.63 3.74 25.58
CA GLU A 182 -7.89 2.40 25.06
C GLU A 182 -7.02 1.34 25.76
N PRO A 183 -7.60 0.46 26.59
CA PRO A 183 -6.83 -0.54 27.34
C PRO A 183 -6.13 -1.55 26.44
N ALA A 184 -6.75 -1.91 25.31
CA ALA A 184 -6.14 -2.80 24.32
C ALA A 184 -4.93 -2.15 23.64
N GLY A 185 -4.81 -0.80 23.66
CA GLY A 185 -3.79 -0.05 22.96
C GLY A 185 -3.97 -0.04 21.45
N CYS A 186 -5.06 -0.59 20.93
CA CYS A 186 -5.39 -0.68 19.51
C CYS A 186 -6.86 -0.28 19.33
N LEU A 187 -7.11 0.80 18.58
CA LEU A 187 -8.44 1.36 18.35
C LEU A 187 -9.22 0.52 17.33
N GLU A 188 -10.55 0.61 17.40
CA GLU A 188 -11.45 -0.06 16.45
C GLU A 188 -11.36 0.56 15.04
N SER A 189 -11.11 -0.29 14.05
CA SER A 189 -11.25 0.04 12.61
C SER A 189 -12.71 -0.02 12.21
N TYR A 190 -13.36 -1.12 12.57
CA TYR A 190 -14.79 -1.38 12.46
C TYR A 190 -15.33 -1.78 13.83
N ARG A 191 -16.64 -1.80 13.98
CA ARG A 191 -17.28 -2.17 15.23
C ARG A 191 -16.81 -3.55 15.71
N GLY A 192 -16.11 -3.59 16.82
CA GLY A 192 -15.56 -4.81 17.42
C GLY A 192 -14.30 -5.36 16.75
N GLN A 193 -13.78 -4.74 15.70
CA GLN A 193 -12.60 -5.17 14.98
C GLN A 193 -11.45 -4.17 15.12
N ARG A 194 -10.28 -4.64 15.51
CA ARG A 194 -9.09 -3.81 15.77
C ARG A 194 -7.95 -4.27 14.88
N TRP A 195 -7.80 -3.65 13.72
CA TRP A 195 -6.75 -3.94 12.77
C TRP A 195 -5.49 -3.11 13.05
N LEU A 196 -4.34 -3.78 13.17
CA LEU A 196 -3.07 -3.10 13.43
C LEU A 196 -2.68 -2.13 12.30
N PRO A 197 -2.82 -2.48 11.01
CA PRO A 197 -2.44 -1.58 9.92
C PRO A 197 -3.18 -0.24 9.97
N ASP A 198 -4.48 -0.21 10.26
CA ASP A 198 -5.23 1.06 10.37
C ASP A 198 -4.75 1.91 11.54
N ASN A 199 -4.37 1.26 12.64
CA ASN A 199 -3.78 1.95 13.77
C ASN A 199 -2.42 2.57 13.42
N THR A 200 -1.62 1.94 12.55
CA THR A 200 -0.34 2.52 12.11
C THR A 200 -0.55 3.80 11.30
N VAL A 201 -1.63 3.90 10.49
CA VAL A 201 -1.99 5.12 9.77
C VAL A 201 -2.30 6.26 10.74
N ALA A 202 -3.14 5.99 11.74
CA ALA A 202 -3.52 6.98 12.75
C ALA A 202 -2.31 7.46 13.58
N LEU A 203 -1.42 6.55 13.95
CA LEU A 203 -0.19 6.87 14.69
C LEU A 203 0.80 7.65 13.85
N ALA A 204 0.91 7.35 12.55
CA ALA A 204 1.68 8.15 11.61
C ALA A 204 1.10 9.57 11.50
N ALA A 205 -0.25 9.72 11.47
CA ALA A 205 -0.90 11.02 11.46
C ALA A 205 -0.61 11.83 12.75
N LEU A 206 -0.66 11.18 13.93
CA LEU A 206 -0.32 11.81 15.20
C LEU A 206 1.15 12.26 15.28
N ALA A 207 2.07 11.42 14.79
CA ALA A 207 3.48 11.77 14.70
C ALA A 207 3.71 12.94 13.73
N TRP A 208 2.97 12.95 12.62
CA TRP A 208 3.02 14.05 11.64
C TRP A 208 2.47 15.35 12.21
N HIS A 209 1.32 15.30 12.92
CA HIS A 209 0.76 16.43 13.63
C HIS A 209 1.76 17.02 14.63
N SER A 210 2.42 16.15 15.42
CA SER A 210 3.45 16.59 16.37
C SER A 210 4.62 17.31 15.71
N ARG A 211 5.07 16.83 14.53
CA ARG A 211 6.14 17.50 13.77
C ARG A 211 5.73 18.89 13.26
N LEU A 212 4.47 19.04 12.88
CA LEU A 212 3.96 20.30 12.33
C LEU A 212 3.60 21.34 13.41
N THR A 213 3.25 20.90 14.63
CA THR A 213 2.64 21.78 15.66
C THR A 213 3.39 21.80 16.99
N GLY A 214 4.32 20.87 17.22
CA GLY A 214 4.95 20.69 18.52
C GLY A 214 4.08 19.98 19.57
N SER A 215 2.90 19.44 19.18
CA SER A 215 2.02 18.73 20.13
C SER A 215 2.66 17.44 20.67
N PRO A 216 2.26 16.96 21.87
CA PRO A 216 2.82 15.75 22.48
C PRO A 216 2.29 14.43 21.89
N TYR A 217 1.49 14.47 20.82
CA TYR A 217 0.70 13.32 20.34
C TYR A 217 1.54 12.16 19.83
N ALA A 218 2.78 12.38 19.42
CA ALA A 218 3.73 11.31 19.08
C ALA A 218 4.00 10.34 20.25
N ALA A 219 3.64 10.70 21.49
CA ALA A 219 3.75 9.80 22.65
C ALA A 219 2.87 8.54 22.49
N ALA A 220 1.70 8.66 21.85
CA ALA A 220 0.83 7.50 21.57
C ALA A 220 1.55 6.46 20.70
N ALA A 221 2.29 6.90 19.67
CA ALA A 221 3.05 6.01 18.80
C ALA A 221 4.14 5.25 19.58
N ARG A 222 4.86 5.90 20.46
CA ARG A 222 5.90 5.23 21.29
C ARG A 222 5.32 4.14 22.21
N ARG A 223 4.16 4.39 22.84
CA ARG A 223 3.50 3.37 23.67
C ARG A 223 2.98 2.21 22.85
N TRP A 224 2.41 2.49 21.70
CA TRP A 224 1.91 1.47 20.79
C TRP A 224 3.04 0.57 20.29
N THR A 225 4.18 1.12 19.86
CA THR A 225 5.32 0.31 19.38
C THR A 225 5.97 -0.51 20.49
N ALA A 226 6.03 0.00 21.73
CA ALA A 226 6.48 -0.79 22.87
C ALA A 226 5.60 -2.02 23.09
N ARG A 227 4.27 -1.85 23.02
CA ARG A 227 3.31 -2.96 23.14
C ARG A 227 3.40 -3.90 21.95
N ALA A 228 3.50 -3.39 20.71
CA ALA A 228 3.61 -4.20 19.51
C ALA A 228 4.82 -5.15 19.57
N ARG A 229 5.97 -4.65 20.05
CA ARG A 229 7.18 -5.46 20.25
C ARG A 229 7.00 -6.57 21.28
N GLN A 230 6.20 -6.34 22.32
CA GLN A 230 6.05 -7.27 23.45
C GLN A 230 4.91 -8.28 23.25
N GLN A 231 3.80 -7.89 22.61
CA GLN A 231 2.55 -8.65 22.66
C GLN A 231 2.00 -9.07 21.29
N TRP A 232 2.39 -8.40 20.20
CA TRP A 232 1.72 -8.59 18.92
C TRP A 232 2.61 -9.20 17.84
N ARG A 233 3.62 -9.96 18.25
CA ARG A 233 4.48 -10.70 17.35
C ARG A 233 4.10 -12.17 17.32
N GLU A 234 4.07 -12.76 16.15
CA GLU A 234 3.95 -14.19 16.00
C GLU A 234 5.20 -14.90 16.55
N PRO A 235 5.06 -15.92 17.39
CA PRO A 235 6.21 -16.61 17.99
C PRO A 235 7.17 -17.22 16.95
N GLY A 236 6.63 -17.75 15.84
CA GLY A 236 7.43 -18.46 14.82
C GLY A 236 8.18 -17.57 13.82
N THR A 237 7.63 -16.38 13.54
CA THR A 237 8.14 -15.50 12.47
C THR A 237 8.66 -14.17 13.01
N GLY A 238 8.19 -13.71 14.16
CA GLY A 238 8.42 -12.37 14.70
C GLY A 238 7.64 -11.27 13.96
N LEU A 239 6.80 -11.64 13.00
CA LEU A 239 5.95 -10.69 12.26
C LEU A 239 4.84 -10.15 13.17
N LEU A 240 4.45 -8.91 12.95
CA LEU A 240 3.28 -8.33 13.60
C LEU A 240 2.01 -9.01 13.09
N VAL A 241 1.13 -9.35 14.02
CA VAL A 241 -0.20 -9.91 13.73
C VAL A 241 -1.07 -8.86 13.02
N SER A 242 -2.11 -9.31 12.32
CA SER A 242 -3.01 -8.41 11.59
C SER A 242 -4.07 -7.79 12.49
N GLN A 243 -4.59 -8.54 13.47
CA GLN A 243 -5.73 -8.13 14.27
C GLN A 243 -5.60 -8.54 15.74
N VAL A 244 -6.22 -7.74 16.63
CA VAL A 244 -6.34 -8.04 18.07
C VAL A 244 -7.78 -7.89 18.57
N ASP A 245 -8.11 -8.54 19.70
CA ASP A 245 -9.41 -8.37 20.38
C ASP A 245 -9.44 -7.14 21.30
N SER A 246 -10.55 -6.96 22.02
CA SER A 246 -10.74 -5.86 22.97
C SER A 246 -9.81 -5.91 24.20
N ALA A 247 -9.18 -7.04 24.46
CA ALA A 247 -8.16 -7.20 25.50
C ALA A 247 -6.73 -7.03 24.95
N GLY A 248 -6.56 -6.78 23.65
CA GLY A 248 -5.27 -6.64 22.98
C GLY A 248 -4.60 -7.97 22.66
N ARG A 249 -5.34 -9.10 22.69
CA ARG A 249 -4.81 -10.42 22.35
C ARG A 249 -4.90 -10.66 20.84
N PRO A 250 -3.86 -11.24 20.19
CA PRO A 250 -3.90 -11.59 18.78
C PRO A 250 -5.11 -12.47 18.41
N THR A 251 -5.81 -12.10 17.34
CA THR A 251 -6.96 -12.83 16.79
C THR A 251 -6.76 -13.27 15.35
N GLU A 252 -5.86 -12.61 14.62
CA GLU A 252 -5.50 -13.00 13.26
C GLU A 252 -3.99 -12.91 13.05
N GLU A 253 -3.43 -13.97 12.44
CA GLU A 253 -2.03 -14.07 12.08
C GLU A 253 -1.61 -12.98 11.09
N ALA A 254 -0.30 -12.80 10.90
CA ALA A 254 0.26 -11.89 9.94
C ALA A 254 -0.22 -12.19 8.51
N ARG A 255 -0.66 -11.15 7.80
CA ARG A 255 -1.07 -11.20 6.39
C ARG A 255 -0.17 -10.30 5.55
N GLY A 256 0.13 -10.71 4.34
CA GLY A 256 1.03 -9.98 3.45
C GLY A 256 0.53 -8.58 3.09
N SER A 257 -0.76 -8.44 2.78
CA SER A 257 -1.38 -7.15 2.51
C SER A 257 -1.35 -6.23 3.73
N MET A 258 -1.68 -6.75 4.92
CA MET A 258 -1.73 -6.00 6.17
C MET A 258 -0.34 -5.58 6.66
N LEU A 259 0.65 -6.49 6.53
CA LEU A 259 2.04 -6.18 6.89
C LEU A 259 2.63 -5.10 6.01
N GLY A 260 2.54 -5.24 4.69
CA GLY A 260 3.06 -4.24 3.77
C GLY A 260 2.39 -2.89 3.98
N TRP A 261 1.07 -2.86 4.18
CA TRP A 261 0.37 -1.64 4.58
C TRP A 261 1.00 -1.01 5.82
N GLY A 262 1.12 -1.80 6.91
CA GLY A 262 1.58 -1.32 8.22
C GLY A 262 3.03 -0.83 8.21
N ILE A 263 3.94 -1.51 7.51
CA ILE A 263 5.39 -1.22 7.50
C ILE A 263 5.67 0.20 6.99
N TRP A 264 5.03 0.62 5.92
CA TRP A 264 5.23 1.95 5.37
C TRP A 264 4.87 3.06 6.37
N PHE A 265 3.73 2.91 7.06
CA PHE A 265 3.27 3.88 8.06
C PHE A 265 4.10 3.82 9.33
N LEU A 266 4.54 2.62 9.77
CA LEU A 266 5.51 2.45 10.86
C LEU A 266 6.77 3.26 10.61
N ALA A 267 7.29 3.28 9.39
CA ALA A 267 8.49 4.03 9.04
C ALA A 267 8.36 5.55 9.31
N GLN A 268 7.15 6.07 9.43
CA GLN A 268 6.90 7.49 9.72
C GLN A 268 7.10 7.84 11.20
N PHE A 269 7.11 6.87 12.11
CA PHE A 269 7.22 7.12 13.55
C PHE A 269 8.16 6.16 14.32
N ASP A 270 8.46 4.98 13.77
CA ASP A 270 9.41 4.01 14.33
C ASP A 270 10.16 3.29 13.21
N ALA A 271 11.20 3.95 12.70
CA ALA A 271 11.99 3.45 11.58
C ALA A 271 12.71 2.12 11.87
N GLU A 272 13.05 1.85 13.14
CA GLU A 272 13.70 0.61 13.55
C GLU A 272 12.75 -0.58 13.45
N LEU A 273 11.53 -0.45 14.03
CA LEU A 273 10.52 -1.48 13.94
C LEU A 273 10.08 -1.71 12.48
N ALA A 274 9.96 -0.64 11.69
CA ALA A 274 9.63 -0.75 10.27
C ALA A 274 10.70 -1.53 9.50
N ALA A 275 11.97 -1.23 9.70
CA ALA A 275 13.09 -1.93 9.05
C ALA A 275 13.15 -3.41 9.47
N GLU A 276 12.92 -3.71 10.75
CA GLU A 276 12.85 -5.08 11.28
C GLU A 276 11.69 -5.85 10.62
N GLN A 277 10.47 -5.29 10.65
CA GLN A 277 9.29 -5.94 10.07
C GLN A 277 9.42 -6.11 8.56
N TYR A 278 10.01 -5.16 7.85
CA TYR A 278 10.31 -5.31 6.43
C TYR A 278 11.30 -6.45 6.15
N ALA A 279 12.35 -6.60 6.95
CA ALA A 279 13.30 -7.70 6.80
C ALA A 279 12.61 -9.07 7.02
N LEU A 280 11.78 -9.18 8.05
CA LEU A 280 10.98 -10.37 8.35
C LEU A 280 9.93 -10.64 7.25
N PHE A 281 9.21 -9.63 6.78
CA PHE A 281 8.26 -9.72 5.68
C PHE A 281 8.93 -10.26 4.41
N ARG A 282 10.08 -9.69 4.06
CA ARG A 282 10.91 -10.20 2.96
C ARG A 282 11.32 -11.66 3.13
N ARG A 283 11.69 -12.05 4.37
CA ARG A 283 12.15 -13.41 4.68
C ARG A 283 11.01 -14.43 4.63
N HIS A 284 9.86 -14.12 5.24
CA HIS A 284 8.80 -15.10 5.48
C HIS A 284 7.68 -15.07 4.44
N ALA A 285 7.44 -13.95 3.77
CA ALA A 285 6.35 -13.82 2.81
C ALA A 285 6.81 -13.77 1.35
N SER A 286 8.11 -13.57 1.05
CA SER A 286 8.51 -13.42 -0.34
C SER A 286 9.13 -14.67 -0.96
N THR A 287 8.95 -14.81 -2.27
CA THR A 287 9.68 -15.75 -3.12
C THR A 287 10.52 -14.98 -4.11
N ASN A 288 11.84 -15.27 -4.11
CA ASN A 288 12.79 -14.68 -5.03
C ASN A 288 12.88 -15.51 -6.32
N LEU A 289 12.44 -14.93 -7.42
CA LEU A 289 12.48 -15.54 -8.76
C LEU A 289 13.62 -14.95 -9.63
N GLY A 290 14.72 -14.52 -9.01
CA GLY A 290 15.86 -13.92 -9.70
C GLY A 290 15.58 -12.46 -10.05
N VAL A 291 15.02 -12.22 -11.23
CA VAL A 291 14.71 -10.88 -11.74
C VAL A 291 13.42 -10.27 -11.17
N LEU A 292 12.57 -11.09 -10.57
CA LEU A 292 11.31 -10.75 -9.95
C LEU A 292 11.34 -11.16 -8.48
N ARG A 293 10.48 -10.54 -7.69
CA ARG A 293 10.12 -11.00 -6.35
C ARG A 293 8.62 -10.87 -6.19
N VAL A 294 8.02 -11.87 -5.54
CA VAL A 294 6.57 -11.93 -5.32
C VAL A 294 6.28 -12.17 -3.85
N TYR A 295 5.21 -11.58 -3.34
CA TYR A 295 4.83 -11.63 -1.93
C TYR A 295 3.49 -12.34 -1.76
N ARG A 296 3.45 -13.26 -0.78
CA ARG A 296 2.28 -14.06 -0.42
C ARG A 296 1.39 -13.31 0.55
N GLU A 297 0.09 -13.66 0.50
CA GLU A 297 -0.86 -13.20 1.50
C GLU A 297 -0.65 -13.87 2.86
N ARG A 298 -0.35 -15.17 2.87
CA ARG A 298 -0.08 -15.91 4.11
C ARG A 298 1.42 -16.23 4.22
N PRO A 299 2.18 -15.53 5.09
CA PRO A 299 3.60 -15.80 5.31
C PRO A 299 3.83 -17.24 5.74
N GLY A 300 4.86 -17.89 5.21
CA GLY A 300 5.25 -19.25 5.58
C GLY A 300 4.30 -20.38 5.15
N ARG A 301 3.15 -20.09 4.55
CA ARG A 301 2.16 -21.10 4.14
C ARG A 301 1.85 -21.05 2.64
N TYR A 302 1.67 -22.21 2.05
CA TYR A 302 1.05 -22.35 0.73
C TYR A 302 -0.47 -22.33 0.92
N THR A 303 -1.14 -21.26 0.48
CA THR A 303 -2.60 -21.20 0.47
C THR A 303 -3.10 -21.13 -0.96
N THR A 304 -4.05 -22.00 -1.28
CA THR A 304 -4.74 -22.06 -2.58
C THR A 304 -6.12 -21.40 -2.53
N GLY A 305 -6.38 -20.58 -1.52
CA GLY A 305 -7.67 -19.90 -1.34
C GLY A 305 -7.92 -18.82 -2.39
N LEU A 306 -9.19 -18.47 -2.59
CA LEU A 306 -9.61 -17.41 -3.52
C LEU A 306 -9.20 -16.01 -3.07
N GLY A 307 -8.72 -15.86 -1.81
CA GLY A 307 -8.49 -14.56 -1.18
C GLY A 307 -9.77 -13.97 -0.59
N ASP A 308 -9.66 -12.77 -0.08
CA ASP A 308 -10.75 -11.96 0.44
C ASP A 308 -10.69 -10.54 -0.16
N LEU A 309 -11.49 -9.63 0.38
CA LEU A 309 -11.59 -8.27 -0.12
C LEU A 309 -10.25 -7.52 -0.03
N ASP A 310 -9.50 -7.71 1.08
CA ASP A 310 -8.24 -7.02 1.35
C ASP A 310 -7.05 -7.57 0.56
N SER A 311 -7.02 -8.90 0.38
CA SER A 311 -5.97 -9.57 -0.39
C SER A 311 -6.21 -9.51 -1.89
N GLY A 312 -7.45 -9.27 -2.31
CA GLY A 312 -7.89 -9.50 -3.66
C GLY A 312 -7.77 -10.98 -4.06
N PRO A 313 -7.98 -11.32 -5.34
CA PRO A 313 -7.79 -12.67 -5.84
C PRO A 313 -6.33 -13.11 -5.71
N LEU A 314 -6.11 -14.28 -5.09
CA LEU A 314 -4.78 -14.84 -4.91
C LEU A 314 -4.35 -15.63 -6.15
N ILE A 315 -3.19 -15.30 -6.70
CA ILE A 315 -2.57 -16.02 -7.80
C ILE A 315 -1.48 -16.92 -7.20
N LEU A 316 -1.75 -18.21 -7.10
CA LEU A 316 -0.85 -19.18 -6.44
C LEU A 316 -0.47 -18.79 -5.00
N GLY A 317 -1.39 -18.16 -4.27
CA GLY A 317 -1.17 -17.67 -2.90
C GLY A 317 -0.48 -16.30 -2.83
N TYR A 318 -0.13 -15.69 -3.96
CA TYR A 318 0.43 -14.33 -4.02
C TYR A 318 -0.68 -13.29 -4.15
N SER A 319 -0.58 -12.21 -3.39
CA SER A 319 -1.56 -11.13 -3.31
C SER A 319 -1.09 -9.91 -4.10
N ILE A 320 -1.96 -9.32 -4.91
CA ILE A 320 -1.67 -8.07 -5.65
C ILE A 320 -1.42 -6.91 -4.66
N PRO A 321 -2.28 -6.66 -3.66
CA PRO A 321 -2.02 -5.65 -2.62
C PRO A 321 -0.70 -5.87 -1.87
N ALA A 322 -0.39 -7.09 -1.42
CA ALA A 322 0.88 -7.37 -0.74
C ALA A 322 2.11 -7.00 -1.58
N ASN A 323 2.06 -7.22 -2.90
CA ASN A 323 3.14 -6.85 -3.81
C ASN A 323 3.22 -5.34 -4.04
N THR A 324 2.08 -4.64 -4.10
CA THR A 324 2.04 -3.18 -4.23
C THR A 324 2.59 -2.49 -2.98
N PHE A 325 2.18 -2.95 -1.79
CA PHE A 325 2.71 -2.42 -0.53
C PHE A 325 4.19 -2.76 -0.33
N ALA A 326 4.62 -3.97 -0.71
CA ALA A 326 6.05 -4.32 -0.69
C ALA A 326 6.89 -3.41 -1.61
N LEU A 327 6.34 -2.91 -2.73
CA LEU A 327 7.01 -1.91 -3.55
C LEU A 327 7.13 -0.58 -2.80
N ALA A 328 6.05 -0.12 -2.17
CA ALA A 328 6.07 1.09 -1.36
C ALA A 328 7.10 1.02 -0.22
N ASP A 329 7.14 -0.11 0.49
CA ASP A 329 8.11 -0.36 1.56
C ASP A 329 9.54 -0.34 1.04
N ALA A 330 9.79 -1.02 -0.08
CA ALA A 330 11.12 -1.09 -0.69
C ALA A 330 11.61 0.30 -1.12
N VAL A 331 10.72 1.12 -1.69
CA VAL A 331 11.02 2.51 -2.07
C VAL A 331 11.27 3.37 -0.83
N ALA A 332 10.39 3.29 0.17
CA ALA A 332 10.48 4.09 1.39
C ALA A 332 11.71 3.77 2.23
N LEU A 333 12.10 2.48 2.30
CA LEU A 333 13.24 2.01 3.09
C LEU A 333 14.56 1.94 2.30
N GLY A 334 14.56 2.35 1.03
CA GLY A 334 15.75 2.45 0.19
C GLY A 334 16.28 1.09 -0.31
N ASP A 335 15.46 0.03 -0.33
CA ASP A 335 15.82 -1.25 -0.95
C ASP A 335 15.64 -1.21 -2.48
N ALA A 336 16.51 -0.46 -3.15
CA ALA A 336 16.45 -0.24 -4.60
C ALA A 336 16.42 -1.54 -5.41
N ARG A 337 17.10 -2.60 -4.93
CA ARG A 337 17.11 -3.91 -5.61
C ARG A 337 15.76 -4.61 -5.55
N ASN A 338 15.09 -4.56 -4.39
CA ASN A 338 13.76 -5.15 -4.25
C ASN A 338 12.71 -4.29 -4.97
N ALA A 339 12.79 -2.96 -4.85
CA ALA A 339 11.95 -2.04 -5.59
C ALA A 339 12.00 -2.30 -7.11
N ALA A 340 13.20 -2.46 -7.67
CA ALA A 340 13.38 -2.79 -9.09
C ALA A 340 12.73 -4.13 -9.49
N ARG A 341 12.81 -5.16 -8.64
CA ARG A 341 12.17 -6.47 -8.90
C ARG A 341 10.65 -6.38 -8.88
N LEU A 342 10.12 -5.63 -7.92
CA LEU A 342 8.68 -5.39 -7.80
C LEU A 342 8.16 -4.50 -8.91
N GLN A 343 8.91 -3.48 -9.32
CA GLN A 343 8.57 -2.65 -10.48
C GLN A 343 8.47 -3.48 -11.77
N ARG A 344 9.37 -4.43 -11.97
CA ARG A 344 9.28 -5.38 -13.10
C ARG A 344 8.04 -6.27 -13.01
N LEU A 345 7.69 -6.74 -11.81
CA LEU A 345 6.45 -7.51 -11.59
C LEU A 345 5.22 -6.69 -11.96
N VAL A 346 5.15 -5.44 -11.51
CA VAL A 346 4.09 -4.49 -11.88
C VAL A 346 4.05 -4.29 -13.39
N ALA A 347 5.20 -4.09 -14.05
CA ALA A 347 5.28 -3.88 -15.50
C ALA A 347 4.76 -5.08 -16.30
N LEU A 348 4.97 -6.31 -15.81
CA LEU A 348 4.43 -7.52 -16.44
C LEU A 348 2.92 -7.66 -16.26
N GLY A 349 2.40 -7.27 -15.09
CA GLY A 349 0.99 -7.42 -14.73
C GLY A 349 0.10 -6.25 -15.17
N ARG A 350 0.67 -5.07 -15.47
CA ARG A 350 -0.10 -3.88 -15.81
C ARG A 350 -0.49 -3.82 -17.29
N ARG A 351 -1.66 -3.24 -17.55
CA ARG A 351 -2.09 -2.74 -18.86
C ARG A 351 -2.17 -1.23 -18.80
N THR A 352 -1.40 -0.54 -19.63
CA THR A 352 -1.44 0.93 -19.72
C THR A 352 -2.65 1.36 -20.55
N VAL A 353 -3.43 2.30 -20.02
CA VAL A 353 -4.48 3.02 -20.73
C VAL A 353 -4.07 4.48 -20.73
N GLU A 354 -3.78 5.01 -21.93
CA GLU A 354 -3.21 6.34 -22.11
C GLU A 354 -3.96 7.13 -23.15
N THR A 355 -4.13 8.43 -22.88
CA THR A 355 -4.62 9.46 -23.80
C THR A 355 -3.54 10.54 -23.97
N SER A 356 -3.84 11.61 -24.68
CA SER A 356 -2.93 12.76 -24.77
C SER A 356 -2.63 13.39 -23.40
N THR A 357 -3.61 13.42 -22.49
CA THR A 357 -3.56 14.14 -21.22
C THR A 357 -3.57 13.27 -19.99
N GLU A 358 -4.04 12.04 -20.07
CA GLU A 358 -4.19 11.13 -18.92
C GLU A 358 -3.51 9.79 -19.15
N MET A 359 -3.06 9.17 -18.08
CA MET A 359 -2.57 7.79 -18.04
C MET A 359 -3.06 7.10 -16.77
N ARG A 360 -3.40 5.83 -16.91
CA ARG A 360 -3.76 4.95 -15.81
C ARG A 360 -3.38 3.51 -16.12
N TYR A 361 -3.27 2.70 -15.07
CA TYR A 361 -2.93 1.29 -15.20
C TYR A 361 -4.09 0.38 -14.83
N GLY A 362 -4.30 -0.66 -15.63
CA GLY A 362 -5.17 -1.79 -15.34
C GLY A 362 -4.37 -3.06 -15.10
N VAL A 363 -5.02 -4.09 -14.58
CA VAL A 363 -4.43 -5.41 -14.39
C VAL A 363 -4.62 -6.24 -15.66
N ARG A 364 -3.53 -6.77 -16.22
CA ARG A 364 -3.55 -7.54 -17.49
C ARG A 364 -4.08 -8.95 -17.31
N VAL A 365 -3.78 -9.58 -16.16
CA VAL A 365 -4.05 -11.01 -15.94
C VAL A 365 -5.51 -11.27 -15.56
N VAL A 366 -6.16 -10.29 -14.98
CA VAL A 366 -7.58 -10.30 -14.64
C VAL A 366 -8.15 -9.08 -15.30
N ASP A 367 -9.19 -9.22 -16.12
CA ASP A 367 -9.84 -8.07 -16.76
C ASP A 367 -10.67 -7.29 -15.72
N LEU A 368 -9.95 -6.81 -14.70
CA LEU A 368 -10.51 -5.95 -13.68
C LEU A 368 -10.58 -4.52 -14.22
N PRO A 369 -11.70 -3.84 -14.04
CA PRO A 369 -11.81 -2.44 -14.38
C PRO A 369 -10.71 -1.65 -13.65
N VAL A 370 -10.11 -0.69 -14.33
CA VAL A 370 -9.13 0.21 -13.74
C VAL A 370 -9.83 1.01 -12.65
N SER A 371 -9.45 0.77 -11.42
CA SER A 371 -10.03 1.50 -10.30
C SER A 371 -9.17 2.70 -9.93
N PRO A 372 -9.77 3.81 -9.49
CA PRO A 372 -9.04 4.94 -8.92
C PRO A 372 -8.10 4.52 -7.78
N LEU A 373 -8.50 3.53 -6.97
CA LEU A 373 -7.69 3.00 -5.88
C LEU A 373 -6.39 2.37 -6.39
N ALA A 374 -6.45 1.53 -7.42
CA ALA A 374 -5.26 0.87 -7.96
C ALA A 374 -4.25 1.90 -8.47
N GLU A 375 -4.72 2.96 -9.14
CA GLU A 375 -3.86 4.03 -9.64
C GLU A 375 -3.27 4.88 -8.51
N ALA A 376 -4.07 5.24 -7.50
CA ALA A 376 -3.61 6.02 -6.35
C ALA A 376 -2.56 5.25 -5.53
N LEU A 377 -2.82 3.96 -5.26
CA LEU A 377 -1.90 3.07 -4.55
C LEU A 377 -0.58 2.90 -5.31
N LEU A 378 -0.64 2.66 -6.62
CA LEU A 378 0.56 2.45 -7.41
C LEU A 378 1.39 3.73 -7.55
N LEU A 379 0.73 4.88 -7.78
CA LEU A 379 1.42 6.16 -7.83
C LEU A 379 2.14 6.47 -6.51
N TRP A 380 1.45 6.27 -5.37
CA TRP A 380 2.04 6.43 -4.05
C TRP A 380 3.21 5.46 -3.80
N ALA A 381 3.06 4.18 -4.17
CA ALA A 381 4.07 3.15 -3.95
C ALA A 381 5.38 3.40 -4.71
N GLU A 382 5.30 4.08 -5.86
CA GLU A 382 6.46 4.40 -6.71
C GLU A 382 7.16 5.70 -6.31
N LEU A 383 6.64 6.46 -5.33
CA LEU A 383 7.22 7.73 -4.91
C LEU A 383 7.89 7.60 -3.53
N PRO A 384 9.15 8.03 -3.35
CA PRO A 384 9.77 8.08 -2.04
C PRO A 384 9.00 9.06 -1.13
N PRO A 385 8.85 8.73 0.18
CA PRO A 385 8.13 9.59 1.11
C PRO A 385 8.76 10.97 1.24
N ALA A 386 7.91 11.99 1.44
CA ALA A 386 8.35 13.35 1.70
C ALA A 386 9.22 13.39 2.97
N GLY A 387 10.48 13.80 2.83
CA GLY A 387 11.46 13.85 3.92
C GLY A 387 12.33 12.59 4.07
N ALA A 388 12.16 11.58 3.23
CA ALA A 388 13.13 10.51 3.13
C ALA A 388 14.47 11.09 2.66
N ARG A 389 15.42 11.28 3.59
CA ARG A 389 16.82 11.45 3.19
C ARG A 389 17.25 10.12 2.61
N VAL A 390 17.60 10.09 1.33
CA VAL A 390 18.36 8.99 0.74
C VAL A 390 19.63 8.86 1.59
N ARG A 391 19.63 7.93 2.56
CA ARG A 391 20.87 7.62 3.29
C ARG A 391 21.84 7.03 2.27
N PRO A 392 23.05 7.58 2.13
CA PRO A 392 24.07 6.91 1.35
C PRO A 392 24.26 5.51 1.93
N ARG A 393 24.36 4.52 1.02
CA ARG A 393 24.61 3.11 1.32
C ARG A 393 25.62 2.97 2.46
N PRO A 394 25.37 2.08 3.45
CA PRO A 394 26.48 1.50 4.19
C PRO A 394 27.34 0.76 3.16
N ALA A 395 28.64 1.04 3.14
CA ALA A 395 29.59 0.28 2.37
C ALA A 395 29.38 -1.21 2.69
N GLU A 396 29.20 -2.02 1.65
CA GLU A 396 29.13 -3.48 1.78
C GLU A 396 30.44 -3.92 2.46
N ALA A 397 30.38 -4.27 3.76
CA ALA A 397 31.41 -5.08 4.38
C ALA A 397 31.38 -6.40 3.60
N GLY A 398 32.48 -6.67 2.91
CA GLY A 398 32.62 -7.87 2.13
C GLY A 398 32.51 -9.13 3.00
N GLN A 399 31.72 -10.04 2.56
CA GLN A 399 31.92 -11.50 2.58
C GLN A 399 30.99 -12.13 1.54
#